data_fe21061723f383c9e4a576eade4643ee
#
_entry.id   fe21061723f383c9e4a576eade4643ee
#
_cell.length_a   1.000
_cell.length_b   1.000
_cell.length_c   1.000
_cell.angle_alpha   90.00
_cell.angle_beta   90.00
_cell.angle_gamma   90.00
#
_symmetry.space_group_name_H-M   'P 1'
#
loop_
_entity.id
_entity.type
_entity.pdbx_description
1 polymer ?
#
loop_
_entity_poly.entity_id
_entity_poly.type
_entity_poly.pdbx_seq_one_letter_code
_entity_poly.pdbx_strand_id
1 'polypeptide(L)'
;MIVPASLLIAFGLAINVADTMPRYDMKPTCRAAIALAAGSEGRNIDNCMTGEEEARRQIDKDWSKTPSAERRQCIGTVAVGGSPSYIELVVCLEMMRDSRTHREAR
;
A
#
# COMPACT_ATOMS: atom_id res chain seq x y z
N MET A 1 34.62 40.68 1.72
CA MET A 1 34.16 39.95 0.58
C MET A 1 33.51 38.72 0.99
N ILE A 2 32.26 38.71 0.78
CA ILE A 2 31.42 37.66 1.25
C ILE A 2 31.40 36.58 0.22
N VAL A 3 31.85 35.44 0.61
CA VAL A 3 31.56 34.23 -0.13
C VAL A 3 30.10 33.91 0.10
N PRO A 4 29.27 33.91 -0.92
CA PRO A 4 27.98 33.35 -0.74
C PRO A 4 28.20 31.91 -0.29
N ALA A 5 27.77 31.66 0.90
CA ALA A 5 27.56 30.29 1.27
C ALA A 5 26.78 29.68 0.11
N SER A 6 27.44 28.81 -0.61
CA SER A 6 26.73 27.97 -1.54
C SER A 6 25.70 27.28 -0.73
N LEU A 7 24.51 27.76 -0.80
CA LEU A 7 23.35 27.00 -0.41
C LEU A 7 23.37 25.79 -1.32
N LEU A 8 24.12 24.81 -0.92
CA LEU A 8 23.88 23.46 -1.34
C LEU A 8 22.55 23.10 -0.77
N ILE A 9 21.52 23.60 -1.43
CA ILE A 9 20.25 22.98 -1.29
C ILE A 9 20.42 21.60 -1.88
N ALA A 10 20.88 20.70 -1.05
CA ALA A 10 20.72 19.32 -1.36
C ALA A 10 19.21 19.11 -1.42
N PHE A 11 18.67 19.27 -2.62
CA PHE A 11 17.42 18.62 -2.92
C PHE A 11 17.72 17.14 -2.81
N GLY A 12 17.71 16.65 -1.57
CA GLY A 12 17.57 15.24 -1.38
C GLY A 12 16.36 14.88 -2.19
N LEU A 13 16.57 14.04 -3.18
CA LEU A 13 15.48 13.35 -3.83
C LEU A 13 14.72 12.63 -2.72
N ALA A 14 13.81 13.35 -2.10
CA ALA A 14 12.82 12.72 -1.28
C ALA A 14 12.00 11.87 -2.25
N ILE A 15 12.44 10.63 -2.43
CA ILE A 15 11.60 9.63 -3.06
C ILE A 15 10.38 9.57 -2.17
N ASN A 16 9.33 10.20 -2.63
CA ASN A 16 8.06 10.13 -1.94
C ASN A 16 7.67 8.66 -1.91
N VAL A 17 7.56 8.10 -0.70
CA VAL A 17 7.19 6.70 -0.50
C VAL A 17 5.92 6.35 -1.26
N ALA A 18 5.05 7.34 -1.50
CA ALA A 18 3.82 7.18 -2.28
C ALA A 18 4.04 7.00 -3.79
N ASP A 19 5.22 7.30 -4.32
CA ASP A 19 5.50 7.15 -5.75
C ASP A 19 5.85 5.70 -6.11
N THR A 20 6.30 4.94 -5.14
CA THR A 20 6.69 3.55 -5.33
C THR A 20 5.68 2.65 -4.63
N MET A 21 5.19 1.67 -5.35
CA MET A 21 4.31 0.67 -4.77
C MET A 21 5.05 -0.08 -3.65
N PRO A 22 4.46 -0.18 -2.44
CA PRO A 22 5.11 -0.87 -1.34
C PRO A 22 5.29 -2.36 -1.63
N ARG A 23 6.35 -2.92 -1.10
CA ARG A 23 6.60 -4.37 -1.18
C ARG A 23 6.42 -4.97 0.20
N TYR A 24 5.47 -5.89 0.30
CA TYR A 24 5.19 -6.60 1.53
C TYR A 24 5.65 -8.04 1.41
N ASP A 25 6.31 -8.53 2.45
CA ASP A 25 6.53 -9.96 2.61
C ASP A 25 5.26 -10.57 3.20
N MET A 26 4.54 -11.32 2.39
CA MET A 26 3.24 -11.84 2.79
C MET A 26 3.31 -13.14 3.58
N LYS A 27 4.46 -13.78 3.67
CA LYS A 27 4.58 -15.04 4.41
C LYS A 27 4.23 -14.89 5.89
N PRO A 28 4.81 -13.94 6.62
CA PRO A 28 4.43 -13.76 8.03
C PRO A 28 2.97 -13.42 8.21
N THR A 29 2.42 -12.56 7.36
CA THR A 29 1.01 -12.17 7.42
C THR A 29 0.09 -13.34 7.16
N CYS A 30 0.39 -14.16 6.15
CA CYS A 30 -0.41 -15.33 5.84
C CYS A 30 -0.31 -16.41 6.93
N ARG A 31 0.86 -16.60 7.51
CA ARG A 31 1.01 -17.53 8.63
C ARG A 31 0.22 -17.09 9.84
N ALA A 32 0.26 -15.80 10.17
CA ALA A 32 -0.49 -15.25 11.29
C ALA A 32 -2.00 -15.39 11.06
N ALA A 33 -2.49 -15.11 9.87
CA ALA A 33 -3.90 -15.23 9.53
C ALA A 33 -4.38 -16.67 9.68
N ILE A 34 -3.59 -17.65 9.26
CA ILE A 34 -3.92 -19.07 9.39
C ILE A 34 -3.90 -19.51 10.85
N ALA A 35 -2.93 -19.04 11.64
CA ALA A 35 -2.86 -19.35 13.06
C ALA A 35 -4.08 -18.83 13.82
N LEU A 36 -4.58 -17.63 13.46
CA LEU A 36 -5.78 -17.05 14.06
C LEU A 36 -7.06 -17.75 13.62
N ALA A 37 -7.04 -18.35 12.44
CA ALA A 37 -8.16 -19.07 11.86
C ALA A 37 -8.07 -20.59 12.12
N ALA A 38 -7.41 -21.00 13.20
CA ALA A 38 -7.22 -22.39 13.57
C ALA A 38 -8.57 -23.11 13.59
N GLY A 39 -8.70 -24.17 12.78
CA GLY A 39 -9.96 -24.90 12.60
C GLY A 39 -10.75 -24.53 11.34
N SER A 40 -10.31 -23.55 10.56
CA SER A 40 -10.90 -23.22 9.25
C SER A 40 -10.37 -24.18 8.20
N GLU A 41 -11.14 -25.19 7.85
CA GLU A 41 -10.78 -26.10 6.78
C GLU A 41 -10.65 -25.34 5.45
N GLY A 42 -9.62 -25.70 4.67
CA GLY A 42 -9.41 -25.17 3.32
C GLY A 42 -8.61 -23.87 3.23
N ARG A 43 -8.21 -23.31 4.37
CA ARG A 43 -7.30 -22.15 4.35
C ARG A 43 -5.88 -22.60 4.56
N ASN A 44 -5.08 -22.53 3.52
CA ASN A 44 -3.67 -22.82 3.60
C ASN A 44 -2.86 -21.57 3.20
N ILE A 45 -1.57 -21.63 3.44
CA ILE A 45 -0.66 -20.52 3.12
C ILE A 45 -0.70 -20.18 1.63
N ASP A 46 -0.80 -21.20 0.76
CA ASP A 46 -0.79 -20.98 -0.69
C ASP A 46 -2.03 -20.18 -1.15
N ASN A 47 -3.19 -20.46 -0.59
CA ASN A 47 -4.41 -19.70 -0.89
C ASN A 47 -4.27 -18.25 -0.45
N CYS A 48 -3.75 -18.02 0.74
CA CYS A 48 -3.48 -16.68 1.25
C CYS A 48 -2.49 -15.94 0.34
N MET A 49 -1.38 -16.59 -0.01
CA MET A 49 -0.36 -16.00 -0.87
C MET A 49 -0.90 -15.69 -2.27
N THR A 50 -1.75 -16.56 -2.82
CA THR A 50 -2.37 -16.35 -4.12
C THR A 50 -3.29 -15.13 -4.11
N GLY A 51 -4.13 -14.99 -3.09
CA GLY A 51 -5.02 -13.84 -2.95
C GLY A 51 -4.26 -12.54 -2.79
N GLU A 52 -3.18 -12.55 -2.02
CA GLU A 52 -2.32 -11.39 -1.85
C GLU A 52 -1.62 -11.00 -3.17
N GLU A 53 -1.15 -11.98 -3.92
CA GLU A 53 -0.49 -11.72 -5.20
C GLU A 53 -1.46 -11.16 -6.25
N GLU A 54 -2.70 -11.62 -6.27
CA GLU A 54 -3.73 -11.05 -7.13
C GLU A 54 -4.03 -9.60 -6.77
N ALA A 55 -4.14 -9.32 -5.48
CA ALA A 55 -4.33 -7.95 -5.00
C ALA A 55 -3.15 -7.06 -5.40
N ARG A 56 -1.93 -7.55 -5.23
CA ARG A 56 -0.72 -6.83 -5.63
C ARG A 56 -0.75 -6.47 -7.11
N ARG A 57 -1.10 -7.42 -7.97
CA ARG A 57 -1.18 -7.17 -9.42
C ARG A 57 -2.25 -6.14 -9.76
N GLN A 58 -3.38 -6.20 -9.10
CA GLN A 58 -4.46 -5.23 -9.30
C GLN A 58 -4.01 -3.82 -8.90
N ILE A 59 -3.33 -3.70 -7.76
CA ILE A 59 -2.78 -2.41 -7.30
C ILE A 59 -1.75 -1.88 -8.30
N ASP A 60 -0.83 -2.73 -8.72
CA ASP A 60 0.23 -2.36 -9.66
C ASP A 60 -0.34 -1.80 -10.97
N LYS A 61 -1.38 -2.44 -11.47
CA LYS A 61 -2.06 -2.05 -12.70
C LYS A 61 -2.61 -0.62 -12.63
N ASP A 62 -3.13 -0.21 -11.50
CA ASP A 62 -3.79 1.08 -11.31
C ASP A 62 -2.93 2.10 -10.55
N TRP A 63 -1.73 1.72 -10.14
CA TRP A 63 -0.91 2.54 -9.25
C TRP A 63 -0.62 3.92 -9.82
N SER A 64 -0.20 4.00 -11.08
CA SER A 64 0.13 5.26 -11.72
C SER A 64 -1.06 6.20 -11.88
N LYS A 65 -2.27 5.65 -11.89
CA LYS A 65 -3.51 6.40 -12.03
C LYS A 65 -4.09 6.84 -10.69
N THR A 66 -3.58 6.29 -9.61
CA THR A 66 -4.06 6.60 -8.26
C THR A 66 -3.42 7.88 -7.76
N PRO A 67 -4.21 8.86 -7.27
CA PRO A 67 -3.64 10.08 -6.73
C PRO A 67 -2.67 9.83 -5.58
N SER A 68 -1.60 10.59 -5.55
CA SER A 68 -0.53 10.46 -4.55
C SER A 68 -1.04 10.54 -3.11
N ALA A 69 -1.99 11.44 -2.85
CA ALA A 69 -2.56 11.58 -1.51
C ALA A 69 -3.30 10.32 -1.05
N GLU A 70 -4.02 9.67 -1.97
CA GLU A 70 -4.73 8.42 -1.67
C GLU A 70 -3.76 7.28 -1.43
N ARG A 71 -2.68 7.20 -2.21
CA ARG A 71 -1.62 6.21 -2.00
C ARG A 71 -1.03 6.35 -0.60
N ARG A 72 -0.65 7.56 -0.21
CA ARG A 72 -0.03 7.82 1.10
C ARG A 72 -0.98 7.46 2.23
N GLN A 73 -2.22 7.86 2.12
CA GLN A 73 -3.21 7.58 3.15
C GLN A 73 -3.43 6.09 3.32
N CYS A 74 -3.56 5.36 2.24
CA CYS A 74 -3.81 3.92 2.30
C CYS A 74 -2.58 3.15 2.77
N ILE A 75 -1.38 3.53 2.33
CA ILE A 75 -0.15 2.93 2.85
C ILE A 75 -0.05 3.12 4.36
N GLY A 76 -0.35 4.33 4.84
CA GLY A 76 -0.33 4.62 6.28
C GLY A 76 -1.37 3.84 7.06
N THR A 77 -2.58 3.73 6.53
CA THR A 77 -3.68 3.01 7.16
C THR A 77 -3.35 1.52 7.30
N VAL A 78 -2.83 0.91 6.26
CA VAL A 78 -2.49 -0.52 6.23
C VAL A 78 -1.33 -0.83 7.16
N ALA A 79 -0.42 0.12 7.37
CA ALA A 79 0.74 -0.05 8.26
C ALA A 79 0.37 -0.10 9.74
N VAL A 80 -0.78 0.43 10.13
CA VAL A 80 -1.15 0.58 11.56
C VAL A 80 -1.25 -0.74 12.29
N GLY A 81 -1.66 -1.80 11.63
CA GLY A 81 -1.84 -3.10 12.26
C GLY A 81 -0.57 -3.93 12.43
N GLY A 82 0.57 -3.48 11.93
CA GLY A 82 1.84 -4.21 12.01
C GLY A 82 1.96 -5.41 11.07
N SER A 83 0.92 -5.73 10.34
CA SER A 83 0.89 -6.84 9.37
C SER A 83 0.25 -6.34 8.08
N PRO A 84 0.97 -5.53 7.29
CA PRO A 84 0.41 -4.97 6.08
C PRO A 84 0.06 -6.06 5.07
N SER A 85 -1.00 -5.82 4.29
CA SER A 85 -1.56 -6.76 3.34
C SER A 85 -1.94 -6.02 2.07
N TYR A 86 -1.70 -6.64 0.92
CA TYR A 86 -2.13 -6.09 -0.36
C TYR A 86 -3.65 -6.10 -0.50
N ILE A 87 -4.33 -7.09 0.08
CA ILE A 87 -5.79 -7.12 0.09
C ILE A 87 -6.34 -5.91 0.85
N GLU A 88 -5.79 -5.60 2.01
CA GLU A 88 -6.18 -4.42 2.77
C GLU A 88 -5.87 -3.13 2.00
N LEU A 89 -4.72 -3.09 1.33
CA LEU A 89 -4.32 -1.93 0.55
C LEU A 89 -5.27 -1.72 -0.63
N VAL A 90 -5.61 -2.76 -1.38
CA VAL A 90 -6.52 -2.63 -2.52
C VAL A 90 -7.92 -2.18 -2.07
N VAL A 91 -8.40 -2.69 -0.95
CA VAL A 91 -9.69 -2.27 -0.39
C VAL A 91 -9.67 -0.78 -0.03
N CYS A 92 -8.62 -0.32 0.64
CA CYS A 92 -8.48 1.09 0.98
C CYS A 92 -8.46 1.97 -0.27
N LEU A 93 -7.69 1.59 -1.28
CA LEU A 93 -7.57 2.35 -2.53
C LEU A 93 -8.90 2.39 -3.30
N GLU A 94 -9.64 1.29 -3.31
CA GLU A 94 -10.96 1.25 -3.94
C GLU A 94 -11.95 2.16 -3.21
N MET A 95 -11.95 2.14 -1.90
CA MET A 95 -12.80 3.01 -1.09
C MET A 95 -12.48 4.49 -1.34
N MET A 96 -11.20 4.83 -1.41
CA MET A 96 -10.77 6.20 -1.70
C MET A 96 -11.20 6.64 -3.10
N ARG A 97 -11.03 5.77 -4.07
CA ARG A 97 -11.46 6.04 -5.45
C ARG A 97 -12.97 6.24 -5.53
N ASP A 98 -13.74 5.37 -4.92
CA ASP A 98 -15.19 5.45 -4.95
C ASP A 98 -15.69 6.73 -4.26
N SER A 99 -15.09 7.09 -3.15
CA SER A 99 -15.39 8.33 -2.44
C SER A 99 -15.09 9.56 -3.30
N ARG A 100 -13.94 9.57 -3.98
CA ARG A 100 -13.55 10.66 -4.88
C ARG A 100 -14.50 10.79 -6.06
N THR A 101 -14.83 9.67 -6.70
CA THR A 101 -15.75 9.63 -7.83
C THR A 101 -17.14 10.13 -7.42
N HIS A 102 -17.58 9.74 -6.23
CA HIS A 102 -18.87 10.21 -5.71
C HIS A 102 -18.89 11.71 -5.44
N ARG A 103 -17.79 12.28 -4.94
CA ARG A 103 -17.66 13.72 -4.75
C ARG A 103 -17.66 14.47 -6.07
N GLU A 104 -16.98 13.94 -7.09
CA GLU A 104 -16.90 14.56 -8.41
C GLU A 104 -18.25 14.54 -9.15
N ALA A 105 -19.12 13.61 -8.82
CA ALA A 105 -20.45 13.46 -9.42
C ALA A 105 -21.49 14.43 -8.86
N ARG A 106 -21.16 15.20 -7.82
CA ARG A 106 -22.09 16.18 -7.21
C ARG A 106 -22.08 17.52 -7.90
#